data_4e1b2e24cde8eb53399cdd224ce5d39b
#
_entry.id   4e1b2e24cde8eb53399cdd224ce5d39b
#
_cell.length_a   1.000
_cell.length_b   1.000
_cell.length_c   1.000
_cell.angle_alpha   90.00
_cell.angle_beta   90.00
_cell.angle_gamma   90.00
#
_symmetry.space_group_name_H-M   'P 1'
#
loop_
_entity.id
_entity.type
_entity.pdbx_description
1 polymer ?
#
loop_
_entity_poly.entity_id
_entity_poly.type
_entity_poly.pdbx_seq_one_letter_code
_entity_poly.pdbx_strand_id
1 'polypeptide(L)'
;DIAQYWDMIYNNEQMMGGFVWEWADHGIKTDEGFLYGGDFKEPEHDGNFCADGLLTPDRKIKSNALEMKAVYGGKIQSEVCPVDIPPSTYKFSSGIAIEVNEHTGEITSIKADGNEILRTPIHFNITRYTDNDRDLVPHWIGRCHLEACKPHIFECEKTDNGYKFKGCLAANCLMPAAEFELCYEVTGNVLTATIAYKLADYIERFPRFGIEFAVDKAYGNFSYVGFGPTESYVDKHIASEYGYYVSSAEENYDYEYIRPQESGSHYACKYLAVKNLFKVTAEQPFSCSVNPFTTEQLRETLHSFELEENDFVNVCIDLAMRGVGSHACGPDLPE
;
A
#
# COMPACT_ATOMS: atom_id res chain seq x y z
N ASP A 1 1.66 -15.69 -7.03
CA ASP A 1 0.49 -15.53 -7.89
C ASP A 1 -0.20 -16.89 -8.13
N ILE A 2 -1.39 -17.06 -7.56
CA ILE A 2 -2.13 -18.33 -7.63
C ILE A 2 -2.60 -18.63 -9.07
N ALA A 3 -2.86 -17.60 -9.87
CA ALA A 3 -3.27 -17.79 -11.25
C ALA A 3 -2.18 -18.41 -12.12
N GLN A 4 -0.92 -18.06 -11.90
CA GLN A 4 0.22 -18.67 -12.63
C GLN A 4 0.37 -20.16 -12.28
N TYR A 5 0.19 -20.54 -11.01
CA TYR A 5 0.17 -21.95 -10.62
C TYR A 5 -0.94 -22.73 -11.33
N TRP A 6 -2.14 -22.16 -11.37
CA TRP A 6 -3.29 -22.82 -11.99
C TRP A 6 -3.21 -22.84 -13.53
N ASP A 7 -2.65 -21.80 -14.15
CA ASP A 7 -2.34 -21.82 -15.58
C ASP A 7 -1.38 -22.96 -15.93
N MET A 8 -0.32 -23.12 -15.13
CA MET A 8 0.63 -24.24 -15.29
C MET A 8 -0.06 -25.60 -15.11
N ILE A 9 -0.93 -25.74 -14.09
CA ILE A 9 -1.66 -26.98 -13.81
C ILE A 9 -2.61 -27.32 -14.96
N TYR A 10 -3.38 -26.35 -15.47
CA TYR A 10 -4.33 -26.57 -16.55
C TYR A 10 -3.65 -26.93 -17.88
N ASN A 11 -2.44 -26.44 -18.12
CA ASN A 11 -1.71 -26.67 -19.36
C ASN A 11 -0.74 -27.84 -19.30
N ASN A 12 -0.69 -28.60 -18.20
CA ASN A 12 0.24 -29.73 -18.04
C ASN A 12 -0.50 -31.03 -17.68
N GLU A 13 -0.55 -31.98 -18.62
CA GLU A 13 -1.23 -33.27 -18.44
C GLU A 13 -0.65 -34.15 -17.29
N GLN A 14 0.54 -33.83 -16.79
CA GLN A 14 1.14 -34.53 -15.65
C GLN A 14 0.74 -33.96 -14.30
N MET A 15 0.05 -32.81 -14.27
CA MET A 15 -0.43 -32.17 -13.06
C MET A 15 -1.90 -32.49 -12.84
N MET A 16 -2.25 -32.84 -11.60
CA MET A 16 -3.62 -33.20 -11.22
C MET A 16 -4.37 -32.03 -10.57
N GLY A 17 -3.66 -31.04 -10.06
CA GLY A 17 -4.20 -29.93 -9.26
C GLY A 17 -3.30 -29.57 -8.10
N GLY A 18 -3.82 -28.79 -7.16
CA GLY A 18 -3.15 -28.37 -5.95
C GLY A 18 -4.14 -28.14 -4.82
N PHE A 19 -3.64 -28.04 -3.60
CA PHE A 19 -4.40 -27.70 -2.42
C PHE A 19 -3.87 -26.40 -1.85
N VAL A 20 -4.75 -25.45 -1.60
CA VAL A 20 -4.38 -24.22 -0.92
C VAL A 20 -4.23 -24.50 0.57
N TRP A 21 -3.15 -24.13 1.12
CA TRP A 21 -2.91 -24.04 2.55
C TRP A 21 -3.14 -22.60 2.98
N GLU A 22 -4.24 -22.23 3.70
CA GLU A 22 -5.21 -23.22 4.12
C GLU A 22 -6.66 -22.68 4.05
N TRP A 23 -7.63 -23.48 4.53
CA TRP A 23 -9.04 -23.13 4.42
C TRP A 23 -9.45 -22.00 5.34
N ALA A 24 -8.99 -21.98 6.59
CA ALA A 24 -9.37 -20.96 7.56
C ALA A 24 -8.29 -20.79 8.62
N ASP A 25 -8.12 -19.54 9.06
CA ASP A 25 -7.22 -19.20 10.16
C ASP A 25 -7.49 -20.04 11.41
N HIS A 26 -6.45 -20.39 12.15
CA HIS A 26 -6.52 -21.16 13.38
C HIS A 26 -6.56 -20.27 14.65
N GLY A 27 -6.99 -19.03 14.55
CA GLY A 27 -7.15 -18.14 15.71
C GLY A 27 -8.19 -18.67 16.72
N ILE A 28 -7.91 -18.46 17.98
CA ILE A 28 -8.81 -18.83 19.09
C ILE A 28 -9.64 -17.61 19.47
N LYS A 29 -10.96 -17.76 19.41
CA LYS A 29 -11.90 -16.67 19.73
C LYS A 29 -11.97 -16.43 21.23
N THR A 30 -11.86 -15.17 21.62
CA THR A 30 -12.07 -14.65 22.98
C THR A 30 -13.13 -13.57 22.99
N ASP A 31 -13.43 -12.99 24.14
CA ASP A 31 -14.35 -11.85 24.26
C ASP A 31 -13.79 -10.56 23.62
N GLU A 32 -12.47 -10.43 23.52
CA GLU A 32 -11.79 -9.27 22.94
C GLU A 32 -11.58 -9.40 21.43
N GLY A 33 -11.40 -10.62 20.93
CA GLY A 33 -11.13 -10.90 19.53
C GLY A 33 -10.47 -12.27 19.33
N PHE A 34 -9.67 -12.41 18.29
CA PHE A 34 -8.93 -13.63 18.00
C PHE A 34 -7.50 -13.55 18.52
N LEU A 35 -7.07 -14.58 19.24
CA LEU A 35 -5.70 -14.81 19.68
C LEU A 35 -5.04 -15.89 18.83
N TYR A 36 -3.71 -15.86 18.76
CA TYR A 36 -2.90 -16.77 17.94
C TYR A 36 -1.62 -17.19 18.70
N GLY A 37 -0.66 -17.81 18.03
CA GLY A 37 0.54 -18.36 18.67
C GLY A 37 1.37 -17.31 19.40
N GLY A 38 1.76 -17.62 20.65
CA GLY A 38 2.50 -16.73 21.57
C GLY A 38 1.63 -16.03 22.60
N ASP A 39 0.33 -15.84 22.34
CA ASP A 39 -0.59 -15.13 23.25
C ASP A 39 -0.86 -15.90 24.54
N PHE A 40 -0.72 -17.21 24.49
CA PHE A 40 -0.94 -18.11 25.63
C PHE A 40 0.32 -18.37 26.44
N LYS A 41 1.43 -17.66 26.14
CA LYS A 41 2.73 -17.81 26.79
C LYS A 41 3.34 -19.21 26.63
N GLU A 42 2.98 -19.90 25.60
CA GLU A 42 3.58 -21.17 25.22
C GLU A 42 5.05 -20.93 24.78
N PRO A 43 5.95 -21.85 25.16
CA PRO A 43 7.40 -21.66 24.91
C PRO A 43 7.80 -21.84 23.44
N GLU A 44 6.99 -22.54 22.65
CA GLU A 44 7.21 -22.81 21.23
C GLU A 44 5.97 -22.41 20.44
N HIS A 45 6.13 -21.46 19.51
CA HIS A 45 5.05 -20.98 18.65
C HIS A 45 5.61 -20.27 17.42
N ASP A 46 4.80 -20.21 16.36
CA ASP A 46 5.13 -19.52 15.11
C ASP A 46 4.36 -18.19 14.95
N GLY A 47 3.92 -17.60 16.08
CA GLY A 47 3.17 -16.34 16.05
C GLY A 47 1.87 -16.45 15.26
N ASN A 48 1.62 -15.48 14.40
CA ASN A 48 0.43 -15.42 13.56
C ASN A 48 0.54 -16.25 12.25
N PHE A 49 1.50 -17.18 12.14
CA PHE A 49 1.63 -18.05 10.94
C PHE A 49 0.38 -18.92 10.70
N CYS A 50 -0.42 -19.13 11.72
CA CYS A 50 -1.71 -19.79 11.63
C CYS A 50 -2.86 -18.91 11.06
N ALA A 51 -2.56 -17.69 10.60
CA ALA A 51 -3.53 -16.73 10.05
C ALA A 51 -3.52 -16.66 8.51
N ASP A 52 -3.07 -17.71 7.84
CA ASP A 52 -2.91 -17.82 6.39
C ASP A 52 -4.13 -18.47 5.68
N GLY A 53 -5.24 -18.61 6.37
CA GLY A 53 -6.49 -19.15 5.84
C GLY A 53 -7.15 -18.24 4.80
N LEU A 54 -7.95 -18.87 3.92
CA LEU A 54 -8.86 -18.16 3.00
C LEU A 54 -10.05 -17.53 3.74
N LEU A 55 -10.36 -18.04 4.91
CA LEU A 55 -11.44 -17.57 5.79
C LEU A 55 -10.86 -17.21 7.15
N THR A 56 -11.58 -16.34 7.87
CA THR A 56 -11.31 -16.11 9.30
C THR A 56 -11.62 -17.34 10.13
N PRO A 57 -11.21 -17.40 11.42
CA PRO A 57 -11.56 -18.52 12.30
C PRO A 57 -13.07 -18.74 12.45
N ASP A 58 -13.88 -17.68 12.38
CA ASP A 58 -15.36 -17.75 12.42
C ASP A 58 -16.01 -17.83 11.03
N ARG A 59 -15.19 -18.15 9.99
CA ARG A 59 -15.63 -18.47 8.62
C ARG A 59 -16.13 -17.29 7.79
N LYS A 60 -15.73 -16.09 8.09
CA LYS A 60 -15.92 -14.96 7.18
C LYS A 60 -14.95 -15.03 6.02
N ILE A 61 -15.36 -14.53 4.88
CA ILE A 61 -14.57 -14.59 3.64
C ILE A 61 -13.53 -13.47 3.65
N LYS A 62 -12.24 -13.82 3.51
CA LYS A 62 -11.17 -12.87 3.24
C LYS A 62 -11.03 -12.64 1.73
N SER A 63 -10.41 -11.53 1.33
CA SER A 63 -10.20 -11.17 -0.08
C SER A 63 -9.48 -12.26 -0.89
N ASN A 64 -8.58 -13.03 -0.26
CA ASN A 64 -7.89 -14.16 -0.86
C ASN A 64 -8.82 -15.28 -1.33
N ALA A 65 -9.94 -15.51 -0.63
CA ALA A 65 -10.93 -16.52 -1.03
C ALA A 65 -11.66 -16.12 -2.33
N LEU A 66 -11.85 -14.83 -2.56
CA LEU A 66 -12.44 -14.33 -3.82
C LEU A 66 -11.48 -14.56 -4.98
N GLU A 67 -10.19 -14.33 -4.78
CA GLU A 67 -9.13 -14.62 -5.75
C GLU A 67 -9.11 -16.11 -6.12
N MET A 68 -9.09 -16.98 -5.11
CA MET A 68 -9.18 -18.44 -5.32
C MET A 68 -10.44 -18.87 -6.06
N LYS A 69 -11.59 -18.28 -5.72
CA LYS A 69 -12.85 -18.57 -6.40
C LYS A 69 -12.79 -18.20 -7.88
N ALA A 70 -12.20 -17.06 -8.22
CA ALA A 70 -12.05 -16.63 -9.60
C ALA A 70 -11.15 -17.58 -10.39
N VAL A 71 -9.98 -17.92 -9.83
CA VAL A 71 -9.00 -18.83 -10.45
C VAL A 71 -9.56 -20.24 -10.61
N TYR A 72 -10.22 -20.81 -9.61
CA TYR A 72 -10.89 -22.10 -9.69
C TYR A 72 -12.07 -22.08 -10.68
N GLY A 73 -12.67 -20.94 -10.92
CA GLY A 73 -13.68 -20.72 -11.96
C GLY A 73 -13.09 -20.62 -13.37
N GLY A 74 -11.75 -20.72 -13.51
CA GLY A 74 -11.05 -20.66 -14.80
C GLY A 74 -10.63 -19.25 -15.22
N LYS A 75 -10.81 -18.23 -14.38
CA LYS A 75 -10.31 -16.87 -14.64
C LYS A 75 -8.83 -16.79 -14.21
N ILE A 76 -7.93 -16.70 -15.17
CA ILE A 76 -6.48 -16.65 -14.94
C ILE A 76 -5.84 -15.31 -15.35
N GLN A 77 -6.64 -14.41 -15.91
CA GLN A 77 -6.20 -13.09 -16.36
C GLN A 77 -7.28 -12.04 -16.10
N SER A 78 -6.87 -10.83 -15.85
CA SER A 78 -7.71 -9.63 -15.79
C SER A 78 -7.12 -8.56 -16.70
N GLU A 79 -7.98 -7.78 -17.34
CA GLU A 79 -7.57 -6.81 -18.37
C GLU A 79 -7.82 -5.38 -17.90
N VAL A 80 -6.88 -4.50 -18.22
CA VAL A 80 -7.04 -3.05 -18.10
C VAL A 80 -7.85 -2.56 -19.29
N CYS A 81 -9.05 -2.05 -19.06
CA CYS A 81 -9.92 -1.52 -20.09
C CYS A 81 -10.05 0.01 -20.00
N PRO A 82 -10.46 0.69 -21.10
CA PRO A 82 -10.81 2.10 -21.03
C PRO A 82 -11.98 2.34 -20.09
N VAL A 83 -11.85 3.34 -19.21
CA VAL A 83 -12.87 3.73 -18.25
C VAL A 83 -13.10 5.23 -18.35
N ASP A 84 -14.35 5.65 -18.44
CA ASP A 84 -14.72 7.05 -18.39
C ASP A 84 -14.58 7.59 -16.96
N ILE A 85 -13.73 8.61 -16.80
CA ILE A 85 -13.55 9.30 -15.53
C ILE A 85 -14.58 10.43 -15.47
N PRO A 86 -15.45 10.48 -14.45
CA PRO A 86 -16.39 11.58 -14.29
C PRO A 86 -15.65 12.92 -14.22
N PRO A 87 -16.22 13.98 -14.82
CA PRO A 87 -15.60 15.29 -14.73
C PRO A 87 -15.45 15.74 -13.28
N SER A 88 -14.23 16.16 -12.93
CA SER A 88 -13.94 16.69 -11.59
C SER A 88 -14.69 17.99 -11.36
N THR A 89 -15.40 18.07 -10.23
CA THR A 89 -16.12 19.29 -9.80
C THR A 89 -15.24 20.22 -8.96
N TYR A 90 -13.96 19.85 -8.72
CA TYR A 90 -13.06 20.66 -7.88
C TYR A 90 -12.62 21.91 -8.58
N LYS A 91 -12.83 23.04 -7.92
CA LYS A 91 -12.28 24.33 -8.30
C LYS A 91 -11.88 25.06 -7.04
N PHE A 92 -10.59 25.10 -6.75
CA PHE A 92 -10.07 26.11 -5.82
C PHE A 92 -10.08 27.45 -6.54
N SER A 93 -10.46 28.51 -5.84
CA SER A 93 -10.62 29.85 -6.39
C SER A 93 -9.28 30.60 -6.53
N SER A 94 -8.29 30.22 -5.70
CA SER A 94 -7.00 30.89 -5.61
C SER A 94 -5.86 29.88 -5.65
N GLY A 95 -5.25 29.42 -6.56
CA GLY A 95 -4.07 28.55 -6.58
C GLY A 95 -3.73 27.84 -5.24
N ILE A 96 -2.82 26.91 -5.27
CA ILE A 96 -2.30 26.26 -4.07
C ILE A 96 -0.93 26.83 -3.68
N ALA A 97 -0.61 26.78 -2.38
CA ALA A 97 0.71 27.08 -1.84
C ALA A 97 1.25 25.88 -1.08
N ILE A 98 2.53 25.60 -1.23
CA ILE A 98 3.22 24.52 -0.52
C ILE A 98 4.31 25.08 0.38
N GLU A 99 4.53 24.40 1.52
CA GLU A 99 5.71 24.57 2.36
C GLU A 99 6.47 23.24 2.38
N VAL A 100 7.78 23.29 2.28
CA VAL A 100 8.65 22.12 2.26
C VAL A 100 9.71 22.21 3.35
N ASN A 101 10.12 21.08 3.88
CA ASN A 101 11.29 20.97 4.71
C ASN A 101 12.53 20.82 3.81
N GLU A 102 13.38 21.84 3.75
CA GLU A 102 14.56 21.85 2.88
C GLU A 102 15.63 20.80 3.26
N HIS A 103 15.57 20.22 4.47
CA HIS A 103 16.47 19.16 4.92
C HIS A 103 16.02 17.75 4.56
N THR A 104 14.69 17.57 4.42
CA THR A 104 14.10 16.26 4.12
C THR A 104 13.42 16.20 2.75
N GLY A 105 13.12 17.36 2.14
CA GLY A 105 12.34 17.45 0.90
C GLY A 105 10.86 17.13 1.07
N GLU A 106 10.38 16.89 2.29
CA GLU A 106 8.99 16.58 2.58
C GLU A 106 8.12 17.83 2.44
N ILE A 107 6.93 17.66 1.90
CA ILE A 107 5.91 18.73 1.88
C ILE A 107 5.23 18.73 3.24
N THR A 108 5.41 19.81 4.00
CA THR A 108 4.89 19.96 5.35
C THR A 108 3.53 20.64 5.40
N SER A 109 3.15 21.37 4.35
CA SER A 109 1.86 22.07 4.25
C SER A 109 1.46 22.20 2.79
N ILE A 110 0.17 21.99 2.52
CA ILE A 110 -0.49 22.36 1.27
C ILE A 110 -1.73 23.18 1.63
N LYS A 111 -1.73 24.45 1.24
CA LYS A 111 -2.88 25.33 1.45
C LYS A 111 -3.61 25.59 0.15
N ALA A 112 -4.93 25.39 0.17
CA ALA A 112 -5.83 25.75 -0.93
C ALA A 112 -6.94 26.67 -0.39
N ASP A 113 -7.12 27.81 -1.04
CA ASP A 113 -8.07 28.86 -0.58
C ASP A 113 -7.86 29.25 0.91
N GLY A 114 -6.59 29.22 1.38
CA GLY A 114 -6.19 29.52 2.75
C GLY A 114 -6.41 28.42 3.78
N ASN A 115 -6.99 27.29 3.38
CA ASN A 115 -7.20 26.14 4.27
C ASN A 115 -6.09 25.12 4.11
N GLU A 116 -5.60 24.56 5.23
CA GLU A 116 -4.66 23.47 5.24
C GLU A 116 -5.33 22.17 4.80
N ILE A 117 -4.68 21.43 3.90
CA ILE A 117 -5.15 20.15 3.38
C ILE A 117 -4.58 18.98 4.18
N LEU A 118 -3.31 19.09 4.58
CA LEU A 118 -2.58 18.00 5.23
C LEU A 118 -2.82 17.94 6.74
N ARG A 119 -2.94 16.76 7.28
CA ARG A 119 -2.88 16.49 8.74
C ARG A 119 -1.49 16.03 9.16
N THR A 120 -0.77 15.39 8.27
CA THR A 120 0.65 15.00 8.42
C THR A 120 1.44 15.40 7.18
N PRO A 121 2.74 15.65 7.29
CA PRO A 121 3.59 15.87 6.13
C PRO A 121 3.50 14.73 5.12
N ILE A 122 3.69 15.04 3.83
CA ILE A 122 3.87 14.02 2.80
C ILE A 122 5.29 13.49 2.92
N HIS A 123 5.43 12.21 3.23
CA HIS A 123 6.71 11.55 3.39
C HIS A 123 6.85 10.32 2.50
N PHE A 124 8.08 9.86 2.26
CA PHE A 124 8.33 8.61 1.56
C PHE A 124 7.79 7.43 2.35
N ASN A 125 7.09 6.53 1.68
CA ASN A 125 6.65 5.26 2.21
C ASN A 125 7.34 4.14 1.42
N ILE A 126 8.32 3.49 2.05
CA ILE A 126 9.14 2.43 1.43
C ILE A 126 9.02 1.10 2.17
N THR A 127 8.14 1.01 3.16
CA THR A 127 7.90 -0.18 3.97
C THR A 127 6.43 -0.53 4.05
N ARG A 128 6.16 -1.80 4.33
CA ARG A 128 4.83 -2.32 4.64
C ARG A 128 4.98 -3.52 5.57
N TYR A 129 3.87 -3.99 6.11
CA TYR A 129 3.79 -5.27 6.78
C TYR A 129 2.73 -6.14 6.12
N THR A 130 3.10 -7.35 5.72
CA THR A 130 2.19 -8.45 5.37
C THR A 130 2.73 -9.75 5.96
N ASP A 131 1.87 -10.72 6.22
CA ASP A 131 2.28 -12.02 6.75
C ASP A 131 3.21 -12.76 5.78
N ASN A 132 2.96 -12.64 4.49
CA ASN A 132 3.77 -13.27 3.45
C ASN A 132 5.18 -12.68 3.31
N ASP A 133 5.39 -11.44 3.77
CA ASP A 133 6.71 -10.81 3.78
C ASP A 133 7.59 -11.28 4.94
N ARG A 134 7.12 -12.17 5.82
CA ARG A 134 7.79 -12.57 7.06
C ARG A 134 9.24 -12.98 6.87
N ASP A 135 9.55 -13.74 5.84
CA ASP A 135 10.91 -14.18 5.54
C ASP A 135 11.79 -13.07 4.97
N LEU A 136 11.18 -12.01 4.44
CA LEU A 136 11.86 -10.82 3.90
C LEU A 136 12.08 -9.72 4.95
N VAL A 137 11.24 -9.69 5.99
CA VAL A 137 11.33 -8.71 7.08
C VAL A 137 12.72 -8.70 7.73
N PRO A 138 13.38 -9.82 8.05
CA PRO A 138 14.74 -9.81 8.59
C PRO A 138 15.75 -9.13 7.67
N HIS A 139 15.57 -9.23 6.35
CA HIS A 139 16.42 -8.53 5.38
C HIS A 139 16.09 -7.04 5.34
N TRP A 140 14.82 -6.67 5.17
CA TRP A 140 14.41 -5.28 5.02
C TRP A 140 14.58 -4.47 6.31
N ILE A 141 14.16 -5.02 7.43
CA ILE A 141 14.19 -4.37 8.74
C ILE A 141 15.53 -4.64 9.44
N GLY A 142 15.90 -5.92 9.58
CA GLY A 142 17.08 -6.30 10.37
C GLY A 142 18.41 -6.00 9.69
N ARG A 143 18.51 -6.05 8.36
CA ARG A 143 19.74 -5.83 7.61
C ARG A 143 19.80 -4.47 6.92
N CYS A 144 18.73 -4.09 6.25
CA CYS A 144 18.68 -2.86 5.46
C CYS A 144 18.13 -1.67 6.24
N HIS A 145 17.46 -1.90 7.37
CA HIS A 145 16.87 -0.88 8.26
C HIS A 145 15.96 0.09 7.51
N LEU A 146 15.14 -0.42 6.58
CA LEU A 146 14.30 0.41 5.73
C LEU A 146 13.27 1.22 6.53
N GLU A 147 12.81 0.70 7.67
CA GLU A 147 11.87 1.39 8.57
C GLU A 147 12.48 2.63 9.23
N ALA A 148 13.81 2.66 9.35
CA ALA A 148 14.54 3.79 9.91
C ALA A 148 15.07 4.74 8.84
N CYS A 149 14.91 4.43 7.55
CA CYS A 149 15.35 5.28 6.46
C CYS A 149 14.54 6.57 6.42
N LYS A 150 15.26 7.68 6.36
CA LYS A 150 14.69 9.03 6.18
C LYS A 150 15.38 9.72 5.01
N PRO A 151 14.72 10.67 4.36
CA PRO A 151 15.36 11.46 3.33
C PRO A 151 16.41 12.41 3.95
N HIS A 152 17.56 12.49 3.31
CA HIS A 152 18.65 13.41 3.62
C HIS A 152 18.98 14.19 2.36
N ILE A 153 18.75 15.50 2.37
CA ILE A 153 18.99 16.37 1.23
C ILE A 153 20.41 16.89 1.21
N PHE A 154 21.09 16.74 0.07
CA PHE A 154 22.44 17.26 -0.17
C PHE A 154 22.40 18.60 -0.89
N GLU A 155 21.48 18.75 -1.85
CA GLU A 155 21.29 19.95 -2.66
C GLU A 155 19.81 20.32 -2.66
N CYS A 156 19.52 21.59 -2.39
CA CYS A 156 18.19 22.18 -2.48
C CYS A 156 18.26 23.43 -3.32
N GLU A 157 17.52 23.49 -4.43
CA GLU A 157 17.38 24.65 -5.29
C GLU A 157 15.92 25.12 -5.27
N LYS A 158 15.70 26.36 -4.86
CA LYS A 158 14.38 27.00 -4.99
C LYS A 158 14.24 27.58 -6.39
N THR A 159 13.19 27.20 -7.09
CA THR A 159 12.84 27.70 -8.41
C THR A 159 11.73 28.73 -8.34
N ASP A 160 11.35 29.36 -9.46
CA ASP A 160 10.27 30.36 -9.50
C ASP A 160 8.91 29.78 -9.06
N ASN A 161 8.69 28.49 -9.28
CA ASN A 161 7.41 27.81 -9.01
C ASN A 161 7.53 26.52 -8.19
N GLY A 162 8.66 26.30 -7.53
CA GLY A 162 8.83 25.07 -6.72
C GLY A 162 10.24 24.86 -6.18
N TYR A 163 10.63 23.58 -6.12
CA TYR A 163 11.89 23.15 -5.52
C TYR A 163 12.49 21.97 -6.28
N LYS A 164 13.81 21.90 -6.31
CA LYS A 164 14.55 20.73 -6.77
C LYS A 164 15.47 20.25 -5.65
N PHE A 165 15.48 18.95 -5.43
CA PHE A 165 16.28 18.32 -4.40
C PHE A 165 17.12 17.21 -4.98
N LYS A 166 18.34 17.04 -4.45
CA LYS A 166 19.11 15.81 -4.56
C LYS A 166 19.39 15.30 -3.15
N GLY A 167 19.19 14.02 -2.94
CA GLY A 167 19.31 13.43 -1.63
C GLY A 167 19.44 11.92 -1.68
N CYS A 168 19.37 11.32 -0.50
CA CYS A 168 19.31 9.88 -0.35
C CYS A 168 18.29 9.48 0.73
N LEU A 169 17.85 8.24 0.65
CA LEU A 169 17.13 7.56 1.73
C LEU A 169 18.14 6.75 2.52
N ALA A 170 18.32 7.05 3.79
CA ALA A 170 19.28 6.36 4.64
C ALA A 170 18.81 6.29 6.10
N ALA A 171 19.11 5.19 6.77
CA ALA A 171 19.07 5.13 8.22
C ALA A 171 20.32 5.78 8.83
N ASN A 172 20.22 6.27 10.06
CA ASN A 172 21.34 6.93 10.72
C ASN A 172 22.59 6.04 10.79
N CYS A 173 23.73 6.60 10.40
CA CYS A 173 25.04 5.93 10.40
C CYS A 173 25.16 4.71 9.47
N LEU A 174 24.25 4.55 8.52
CA LEU A 174 24.28 3.47 7.55
C LEU A 174 24.48 3.99 6.12
N MET A 175 24.86 3.07 5.22
CA MET A 175 24.92 3.38 3.78
C MET A 175 23.53 3.73 3.27
N PRO A 176 23.41 4.70 2.34
CA PRO A 176 22.14 5.01 1.71
C PRO A 176 21.51 3.77 1.06
N ALA A 177 20.19 3.59 1.26
CA ALA A 177 19.41 2.57 0.59
C ALA A 177 19.06 2.97 -0.85
N ALA A 178 18.89 4.26 -1.10
CA ALA A 178 18.68 4.82 -2.44
C ALA A 178 19.18 6.27 -2.50
N GLU A 179 19.61 6.70 -3.69
CA GLU A 179 19.79 8.10 -4.03
C GLU A 179 18.60 8.57 -4.87
N PHE A 180 18.23 9.86 -4.78
CA PHE A 180 17.11 10.39 -5.56
C PHE A 180 17.33 11.85 -5.99
N GLU A 181 16.67 12.20 -7.10
CA GLU A 181 16.40 13.58 -7.51
C GLU A 181 14.89 13.81 -7.49
N LEU A 182 14.44 14.82 -6.77
CA LEU A 182 13.04 15.14 -6.56
C LEU A 182 12.75 16.58 -7.00
N CYS A 183 11.71 16.77 -7.80
CA CYS A 183 11.28 18.08 -8.26
C CYS A 183 9.81 18.30 -7.91
N TYR A 184 9.51 19.45 -7.32
CA TYR A 184 8.15 19.95 -7.10
C TYR A 184 7.92 21.19 -7.95
N GLU A 185 6.82 21.22 -8.65
CA GLU A 185 6.36 22.39 -9.42
C GLU A 185 4.89 22.69 -9.12
N VAL A 186 4.60 23.93 -8.79
CA VAL A 186 3.24 24.41 -8.56
C VAL A 186 2.82 25.33 -9.70
N THR A 187 1.73 24.98 -10.37
CA THR A 187 1.14 25.80 -11.44
C THR A 187 -0.37 25.92 -11.20
N GLY A 188 -0.80 27.07 -10.72
CA GLY A 188 -2.19 27.30 -10.33
C GLY A 188 -2.63 26.36 -9.21
N ASN A 189 -3.54 25.43 -9.52
CA ASN A 189 -4.07 24.43 -8.58
C ASN A 189 -3.43 23.05 -8.73
N VAL A 190 -2.31 22.95 -9.46
CA VAL A 190 -1.64 21.68 -9.72
C VAL A 190 -0.28 21.68 -9.05
N LEU A 191 -0.03 20.69 -8.23
CA LEU A 191 1.28 20.30 -7.75
C LEU A 191 1.75 19.10 -8.57
N THR A 192 2.87 19.24 -9.25
CA THR A 192 3.56 18.17 -9.95
C THR A 192 4.78 17.75 -9.13
N ALA A 193 4.87 16.46 -8.80
CA ALA A 193 6.04 15.88 -8.18
C ALA A 193 6.69 14.88 -9.16
N THR A 194 7.97 15.07 -9.44
CA THR A 194 8.75 14.17 -10.29
C THR A 194 9.92 13.62 -9.50
N ILE A 195 10.09 12.31 -9.52
CA ILE A 195 11.18 11.65 -8.83
C ILE A 195 11.93 10.71 -9.78
N ALA A 196 13.26 10.79 -9.73
CA ALA A 196 14.15 9.75 -10.25
C ALA A 196 14.96 9.18 -9.09
N TYR A 197 15.08 7.87 -9.00
CA TYR A 197 15.82 7.23 -7.92
C TYR A 197 16.68 6.07 -8.42
N LYS A 198 17.72 5.77 -7.66
CA LYS A 198 18.61 4.65 -7.87
C LYS A 198 18.81 3.91 -6.57
N LEU A 199 18.45 2.63 -6.54
CA LEU A 199 18.71 1.76 -5.39
C LEU A 199 20.21 1.50 -5.24
N ALA A 200 20.65 1.33 -4.00
CA ALA A 200 21.98 0.85 -3.71
C ALA A 200 22.12 -0.62 -4.14
N ASP A 201 23.33 -1.05 -4.51
CA ASP A 201 23.60 -2.40 -5.02
C ASP A 201 23.24 -3.53 -4.03
N TYR A 202 23.16 -3.22 -2.74
CA TYR A 202 22.79 -4.19 -1.69
C TYR A 202 21.28 -4.26 -1.43
N ILE A 203 20.49 -3.37 -2.06
CA ILE A 203 19.03 -3.35 -2.03
C ILE A 203 18.53 -3.92 -3.35
N GLU A 204 18.01 -5.12 -3.32
CA GLU A 204 17.44 -5.73 -4.52
C GLU A 204 16.18 -4.98 -4.97
N ARG A 205 15.26 -4.74 -4.04
CA ARG A 205 14.03 -3.97 -4.24
C ARG A 205 13.46 -3.46 -2.92
N PHE A 206 12.67 -2.41 -2.98
CA PHE A 206 11.84 -2.00 -1.86
C PHE A 206 10.53 -2.81 -1.82
N PRO A 207 9.95 -3.06 -0.64
CA PRO A 207 8.60 -3.64 -0.54
C PRO A 207 7.53 -2.75 -1.15
N ARG A 208 7.71 -1.44 -1.08
CA ARG A 208 6.94 -0.41 -1.79
C ARG A 208 7.83 0.81 -2.03
N PHE A 209 7.43 1.64 -3.00
CA PHE A 209 8.02 2.94 -3.22
C PHE A 209 6.91 3.94 -3.54
N GLY A 210 6.60 4.78 -2.60
CA GLY A 210 5.51 5.73 -2.69
C GLY A 210 5.60 6.83 -1.66
N ILE A 211 4.47 7.45 -1.43
CA ILE A 211 4.27 8.50 -0.42
C ILE A 211 3.09 8.14 0.48
N GLU A 212 3.17 8.60 1.71
CA GLU A 212 2.11 8.49 2.72
C GLU A 212 1.87 9.84 3.37
N PHE A 213 0.61 10.17 3.61
CA PHE A 213 0.18 11.37 4.32
C PHE A 213 -1.24 11.20 4.84
N ALA A 214 -1.65 12.08 5.75
CA ALA A 214 -2.99 12.06 6.28
C ALA A 214 -3.76 13.34 5.93
N VAL A 215 -5.08 13.18 5.79
CA VAL A 215 -6.05 14.27 5.66
C VAL A 215 -7.15 14.13 6.71
N ASP A 216 -7.93 15.20 6.95
CA ASP A 216 -8.99 15.18 7.94
C ASP A 216 -10.01 14.06 7.67
N LYS A 217 -10.48 13.38 8.74
CA LYS A 217 -11.42 12.24 8.68
C LYS A 217 -12.71 12.57 7.89
N ALA A 218 -13.12 13.83 7.84
CA ALA A 218 -14.27 14.26 7.05
C ALA A 218 -14.11 14.03 5.53
N TYR A 219 -12.88 13.82 5.07
CA TYR A 219 -12.54 13.51 3.67
C TYR A 219 -12.31 12.03 3.40
N GLY A 220 -12.81 11.14 4.26
CA GLY A 220 -12.64 9.69 4.12
C GLY A 220 -13.29 9.06 2.88
N ASN A 221 -14.15 9.77 2.15
CA ASN A 221 -14.74 9.26 0.90
C ASN A 221 -13.82 9.53 -0.28
N PHE A 222 -13.62 8.53 -1.12
CA PHE A 222 -12.77 8.63 -2.30
C PHE A 222 -13.34 7.89 -3.50
N SER A 223 -12.77 8.13 -4.66
CA SER A 223 -13.04 7.38 -5.88
C SER A 223 -11.74 7.14 -6.65
N TYR A 224 -11.68 6.05 -7.38
CA TYR A 224 -10.50 5.69 -8.15
C TYR A 224 -10.87 4.99 -9.47
N VAL A 225 -9.93 4.96 -10.40
CA VAL A 225 -9.95 4.10 -11.58
C VAL A 225 -8.78 3.14 -11.47
N GLY A 226 -9.08 1.87 -11.32
CA GLY A 226 -8.12 0.79 -11.10
C GLY A 226 -8.84 -0.54 -10.95
N PHE A 227 -8.11 -1.58 -10.51
CA PHE A 227 -8.73 -2.86 -10.16
C PHE A 227 -9.46 -2.77 -8.81
N GLY A 228 -10.72 -3.24 -8.78
CA GLY A 228 -11.60 -3.19 -7.62
C GLY A 228 -12.86 -4.06 -7.80
N PRO A 229 -13.89 -3.92 -6.94
CA PRO A 229 -13.96 -3.02 -5.76
C PRO A 229 -13.14 -3.49 -4.55
N THR A 230 -12.77 -4.78 -4.48
CA THR A 230 -11.93 -5.34 -3.43
C THR A 230 -10.47 -4.90 -3.59
N GLU A 231 -9.67 -5.05 -2.54
CA GLU A 231 -8.24 -4.79 -2.62
C GLU A 231 -7.59 -5.57 -3.76
N SER A 232 -6.57 -4.98 -4.36
CA SER A 232 -5.84 -5.57 -5.45
C SER A 232 -4.37 -5.17 -5.44
N TYR A 233 -3.51 -6.11 -5.85
CA TYR A 233 -2.06 -5.96 -5.91
C TYR A 233 -1.56 -6.52 -7.25
N VAL A 234 -0.29 -6.31 -7.57
CA VAL A 234 0.29 -6.77 -8.84
C VAL A 234 0.10 -8.27 -9.06
N ASP A 235 0.13 -9.07 -8.00
CA ASP A 235 -0.02 -10.53 -8.00
C ASP A 235 -1.37 -11.02 -7.46
N LYS A 236 -2.31 -10.12 -7.14
CA LYS A 236 -3.63 -10.42 -6.55
C LYS A 236 -4.67 -9.44 -7.10
N HIS A 237 -5.21 -9.71 -8.27
CA HIS A 237 -6.23 -8.86 -8.91
C HIS A 237 -7.15 -9.61 -9.88
N ILE A 238 -7.07 -10.95 -9.91
CA ILE A 238 -7.89 -11.78 -10.81
C ILE A 238 -9.37 -11.73 -10.41
N ALA A 239 -9.67 -11.64 -9.12
CA ALA A 239 -11.04 -11.48 -8.63
C ALA A 239 -11.62 -10.08 -8.92
N SER A 240 -10.76 -9.11 -9.14
CA SER A 240 -11.15 -7.72 -9.39
C SER A 240 -11.42 -7.46 -10.86
N GLU A 241 -12.20 -6.41 -11.14
CA GLU A 241 -12.43 -5.88 -12.48
C GLU A 241 -11.84 -4.46 -12.56
N TYR A 242 -11.33 -4.10 -13.75
CA TYR A 242 -10.84 -2.74 -13.95
C TYR A 242 -12.01 -1.79 -14.19
N GLY A 243 -12.14 -0.76 -13.35
CA GLY A 243 -13.33 0.11 -13.40
C GLY A 243 -13.16 1.44 -12.64
N TYR A 244 -14.25 2.20 -12.61
CA TYR A 244 -14.39 3.37 -11.73
C TYR A 244 -15.17 2.98 -10.48
N TYR A 245 -14.60 3.24 -9.32
CA TYR A 245 -15.17 2.87 -8.03
C TYR A 245 -15.25 4.06 -7.09
N VAL A 246 -16.21 4.00 -6.18
CA VAL A 246 -16.38 4.94 -5.07
C VAL A 246 -16.41 4.13 -3.78
N SER A 247 -15.64 4.55 -2.78
CA SER A 247 -15.52 3.88 -1.49
C SER A 247 -15.31 4.89 -0.37
N SER A 248 -15.24 4.41 0.86
CA SER A 248 -14.80 5.16 2.04
C SER A 248 -13.60 4.48 2.69
N ALA A 249 -12.87 5.21 3.51
CA ALA A 249 -11.71 4.68 4.22
C ALA A 249 -12.08 3.48 5.11
N GLU A 250 -13.25 3.54 5.76
CA GLU A 250 -13.76 2.47 6.61
C GLU A 250 -14.12 1.20 5.81
N GLU A 251 -14.72 1.36 4.62
CA GLU A 251 -15.09 0.23 3.75
C GLU A 251 -13.88 -0.36 3.02
N ASN A 252 -12.80 0.42 2.88
CA ASN A 252 -11.63 0.04 2.11
C ASN A 252 -10.67 -0.86 2.89
N TYR A 253 -10.59 -0.72 4.20
CA TYR A 253 -9.72 -1.54 5.02
C TYR A 253 -10.36 -2.92 5.28
N ASP A 254 -9.59 -3.99 5.09
CA ASP A 254 -10.05 -5.36 5.39
C ASP A 254 -9.84 -5.69 6.87
N TYR A 255 -10.89 -5.54 7.67
CA TYR A 255 -10.90 -5.84 9.10
C TYR A 255 -10.89 -7.33 9.44
N GLU A 256 -10.94 -8.20 8.43
CA GLU A 256 -10.95 -9.66 8.65
C GLU A 256 -9.54 -10.25 8.85
N TYR A 257 -8.49 -9.45 8.68
CA TYR A 257 -7.14 -9.86 9.08
C TYR A 257 -7.00 -9.83 10.60
N ILE A 258 -6.82 -11.00 11.25
CA ILE A 258 -6.67 -11.10 12.71
C ILE A 258 -5.37 -10.46 13.21
N ARG A 259 -4.32 -10.51 12.41
CA ARG A 259 -3.12 -9.69 12.55
C ARG A 259 -3.21 -8.52 11.55
N PRO A 260 -3.23 -7.26 12.02
CA PRO A 260 -3.24 -6.11 11.13
C PRO A 260 -2.10 -6.13 10.13
N GLN A 261 -2.39 -5.81 8.88
CA GLN A 261 -1.42 -5.78 7.81
C GLN A 261 -1.83 -4.83 6.69
N GLU A 262 -0.96 -4.65 5.71
CA GLU A 262 -1.25 -3.93 4.47
C GLU A 262 -2.56 -4.43 3.86
N SER A 263 -3.48 -3.52 3.60
CA SER A 263 -4.82 -3.84 3.10
C SER A 263 -5.42 -2.65 2.35
N GLY A 264 -6.41 -2.94 1.50
CA GLY A 264 -7.19 -1.93 0.80
C GLY A 264 -6.42 -1.17 -0.28
N SER A 265 -5.30 -1.70 -0.77
CA SER A 265 -4.63 -1.13 -1.94
C SER A 265 -5.41 -1.46 -3.21
N HIS A 266 -5.38 -0.55 -4.19
CA HIS A 266 -5.94 -0.73 -5.52
C HIS A 266 -4.85 -0.61 -6.57
N TYR A 267 -4.70 -1.66 -7.37
CA TYR A 267 -3.63 -1.82 -8.35
C TYR A 267 -3.97 -1.19 -9.70
N ALA A 268 -2.92 -0.77 -10.42
CA ALA A 268 -2.96 -0.19 -11.76
C ALA A 268 -3.88 1.04 -11.88
N CYS A 269 -3.92 1.87 -10.84
CA CYS A 269 -4.72 3.08 -10.84
C CYS A 269 -4.19 4.12 -11.83
N LYS A 270 -5.12 4.80 -12.50
CA LYS A 270 -4.86 5.99 -13.33
C LYS A 270 -5.41 7.27 -12.72
N TYR A 271 -6.23 7.12 -11.69
CA TYR A 271 -6.93 8.21 -11.07
C TYR A 271 -7.28 7.84 -9.63
N LEU A 272 -7.07 8.79 -8.71
CA LEU A 272 -7.57 8.79 -7.35
C LEU A 272 -8.15 10.18 -7.07
N ALA A 273 -9.32 10.28 -6.47
CA ALA A 273 -9.85 11.53 -5.95
C ALA A 273 -10.36 11.33 -4.53
N VAL A 274 -9.85 12.12 -3.61
CA VAL A 274 -10.41 12.29 -2.27
C VAL A 274 -11.45 13.39 -2.35
N LYS A 275 -12.68 13.05 -1.95
CA LYS A 275 -13.87 13.85 -2.21
C LYS A 275 -13.73 15.32 -1.76
N ASN A 276 -13.91 16.24 -2.71
CA ASN A 276 -13.86 17.68 -2.51
C ASN A 276 -12.51 18.21 -1.93
N LEU A 277 -11.44 17.46 -2.05
CA LEU A 277 -10.14 17.86 -1.52
C LEU A 277 -9.06 17.91 -2.59
N PHE A 278 -8.75 16.80 -3.24
CA PHE A 278 -7.77 16.72 -4.32
C PHE A 278 -8.02 15.54 -5.26
N LYS A 279 -7.31 15.53 -6.36
CA LYS A 279 -7.20 14.38 -7.26
C LYS A 279 -5.73 14.12 -7.59
N VAL A 280 -5.42 12.87 -7.83
CA VAL A 280 -4.10 12.40 -8.24
C VAL A 280 -4.20 11.70 -9.60
N THR A 281 -3.26 12.00 -10.46
CA THR A 281 -3.00 11.27 -11.71
C THR A 281 -1.50 11.15 -11.88
N ALA A 282 -1.02 10.12 -12.57
CA ALA A 282 0.40 9.95 -12.86
C ALA A 282 0.60 9.55 -14.33
N GLU A 283 1.82 9.68 -14.84
CA GLU A 283 2.18 9.25 -16.19
C GLU A 283 2.12 7.74 -16.35
N GLN A 284 2.50 7.01 -15.30
CA GLN A 284 2.39 5.55 -15.23
C GLN A 284 1.28 5.15 -14.26
N PRO A 285 0.69 3.97 -14.42
CA PRO A 285 -0.22 3.44 -13.41
C PRO A 285 0.46 3.35 -12.04
N PHE A 286 -0.30 3.61 -10.99
CA PHE A 286 0.15 3.59 -9.61
C PHE A 286 -0.78 2.71 -8.77
N SER A 287 -0.39 2.38 -7.54
CA SER A 287 -1.32 1.82 -6.56
C SER A 287 -1.71 2.88 -5.55
N CYS A 288 -2.91 2.78 -4.99
CA CYS A 288 -3.34 3.71 -3.96
C CYS A 288 -4.22 3.03 -2.90
N SER A 289 -4.18 3.57 -1.69
CA SER A 289 -5.12 3.22 -0.63
C SER A 289 -5.53 4.46 0.16
N VAL A 290 -6.74 4.44 0.69
CA VAL A 290 -7.25 5.43 1.65
C VAL A 290 -7.84 4.65 2.81
N ASN A 291 -7.18 4.66 3.95
CA ASN A 291 -7.46 3.80 5.10
C ASN A 291 -7.55 4.59 6.41
N PRO A 292 -8.22 4.08 7.46
CA PRO A 292 -8.27 4.73 8.77
C PRO A 292 -6.97 4.60 9.57
N PHE A 293 -6.01 3.75 9.13
CA PHE A 293 -4.78 3.42 9.83
C PHE A 293 -3.55 3.77 9.00
N THR A 294 -2.45 4.15 9.67
CA THR A 294 -1.16 4.37 9.02
C THR A 294 -0.42 3.06 8.79
N THR A 295 0.56 3.08 7.88
CA THR A 295 1.46 1.93 7.66
C THR A 295 2.17 1.51 8.95
N GLU A 296 2.56 2.47 9.79
CA GLU A 296 3.22 2.21 11.08
C GLU A 296 2.28 1.52 12.07
N GLN A 297 1.03 1.98 12.20
CA GLN A 297 0.04 1.32 13.07
C GLN A 297 -0.19 -0.13 12.66
N LEU A 298 -0.35 -0.41 11.36
CA LEU A 298 -0.54 -1.76 10.85
C LEU A 298 0.68 -2.66 11.13
N ARG A 299 1.89 -2.10 11.08
CA ARG A 299 3.12 -2.84 11.39
C ARG A 299 3.24 -3.19 12.86
N GLU A 300 2.91 -2.26 13.75
CA GLU A 300 3.18 -2.36 15.19
C GLU A 300 2.07 -3.04 15.98
N THR A 301 0.83 -2.98 15.50
CA THR A 301 -0.32 -3.59 16.17
C THR A 301 -0.35 -5.10 15.94
N LEU A 302 -0.45 -5.89 17.00
CA LEU A 302 -0.42 -7.34 16.91
C LEU A 302 -1.80 -7.96 16.68
N HIS A 303 -2.88 -7.35 17.16
CA HIS A 303 -4.23 -7.88 17.02
C HIS A 303 -5.19 -6.82 16.48
N SER A 304 -6.13 -7.23 15.63
CA SER A 304 -7.09 -6.30 15.01
C SER A 304 -7.94 -5.53 16.03
N PHE A 305 -8.22 -6.11 17.21
CA PHE A 305 -8.96 -5.45 18.27
C PHE A 305 -8.15 -4.40 19.05
N GLU A 306 -6.83 -4.33 18.84
CA GLU A 306 -5.94 -3.31 19.41
C GLU A 306 -5.79 -2.08 18.48
N LEU A 307 -6.33 -2.14 17.26
CA LEU A 307 -6.28 -1.00 16.34
C LEU A 307 -7.13 0.16 16.86
N GLU A 308 -6.50 1.30 17.07
CA GLU A 308 -7.16 2.53 17.45
C GLU A 308 -7.42 3.40 16.23
N GLU A 309 -8.67 3.82 16.04
CA GLU A 309 -9.02 4.73 14.95
C GLU A 309 -8.43 6.12 15.16
N ASN A 310 -7.96 6.72 14.08
CA ASN A 310 -7.47 8.09 14.05
C ASN A 310 -8.60 9.11 13.84
N ASP A 311 -8.34 10.39 14.14
CA ASP A 311 -9.18 11.53 13.76
C ASP A 311 -8.87 12.03 12.33
N PHE A 312 -8.09 11.25 11.58
CA PHE A 312 -7.71 11.48 10.19
C PHE A 312 -7.86 10.20 9.36
N VAL A 313 -7.74 10.31 8.06
CA VAL A 313 -7.57 9.18 7.16
C VAL A 313 -6.21 9.24 6.49
N ASN A 314 -5.61 8.08 6.35
CA ASN A 314 -4.30 7.88 5.75
C ASN A 314 -4.43 7.64 4.26
N VAL A 315 -3.59 8.27 3.46
CA VAL A 315 -3.53 8.14 2.00
C VAL A 315 -2.16 7.66 1.60
N CYS A 316 -2.11 6.52 0.93
CA CYS A 316 -0.90 6.01 0.29
C CYS A 316 -1.03 6.10 -1.23
N ILE A 317 0.04 6.53 -1.88
CA ILE A 317 0.17 6.56 -3.34
C ILE A 317 1.50 5.91 -3.68
N ASP A 318 1.48 4.75 -4.30
CA ASP A 318 2.66 3.94 -4.58
C ASP A 318 2.96 3.90 -6.06
N LEU A 319 4.13 4.38 -6.45
CA LEU A 319 4.64 4.26 -7.81
C LEU A 319 5.04 2.82 -8.13
N ALA A 320 5.46 2.07 -7.10
CA ALA A 320 5.73 0.65 -7.18
C ALA A 320 5.36 -0.02 -5.85
N MET A 321 4.78 -1.20 -5.92
CA MET A 321 4.52 -2.07 -4.76
C MET A 321 4.76 -3.52 -5.18
N ARG A 322 5.52 -4.24 -4.37
CA ARG A 322 5.73 -5.67 -4.53
C ARG A 322 4.44 -6.45 -4.31
N GLY A 323 4.30 -7.58 -4.98
CA GLY A 323 3.20 -8.53 -4.74
C GLY A 323 3.11 -8.97 -3.27
N VAL A 324 1.90 -9.27 -2.82
CA VAL A 324 1.63 -9.63 -1.41
C VAL A 324 1.64 -11.14 -1.17
N GLY A 325 1.74 -11.96 -2.21
CA GLY A 325 1.71 -13.42 -2.14
C GLY A 325 2.94 -14.13 -2.74
N SER A 326 3.85 -13.41 -3.37
CA SER A 326 4.91 -13.99 -4.20
C SER A 326 6.07 -14.64 -3.45
N HIS A 327 6.14 -14.52 -2.12
CA HIS A 327 7.21 -15.13 -1.29
C HIS A 327 6.66 -15.91 -0.09
N ALA A 328 5.43 -16.37 -0.14
CA ALA A 328 4.78 -17.01 1.01
C ALA A 328 5.50 -18.30 1.47
N CYS A 329 5.87 -19.18 0.55
CA CYS A 329 6.55 -20.46 0.82
C CYS A 329 7.50 -20.89 -0.31
N GLY A 330 8.15 -19.96 -0.99
CA GLY A 330 9.04 -20.28 -2.11
C GLY A 330 9.85 -19.09 -2.58
N PRO A 331 10.62 -19.24 -3.67
CA PRO A 331 11.34 -18.11 -4.23
C PRO A 331 10.36 -17.08 -4.81
N ASP A 332 10.85 -15.85 -4.88
CA ASP A 332 10.12 -14.79 -5.58
C ASP A 332 9.84 -15.14 -7.03
N LEU A 333 8.67 -14.74 -7.48
CA LEU A 333 8.36 -14.72 -8.89
C LEU A 333 9.09 -13.52 -9.54
N PRO A 334 9.58 -13.66 -10.78
CA PRO A 334 10.05 -12.51 -11.55
C PRO A 334 8.87 -11.54 -11.77
N GLU A 335 9.02 -10.31 -11.33
CA GLU A 335 8.05 -9.23 -11.56
C GLU A 335 8.50 -8.36 -12.71
#